data_dedfb4aba283b2f9b461949d31bb04b1
#
_entry.id   dedfb4aba283b2f9b461949d31bb04b1
#
_cell.length_a   1.000
_cell.length_b   1.000
_cell.length_c   1.000
_cell.angle_alpha   90.00
_cell.angle_beta   90.00
_cell.angle_gamma   90.00
#
_symmetry.space_group_name_H-M   'P 1'
#
loop_
_entity.id
_entity.type
_entity.pdbx_description
1 polymer ?
#
loop_
_entity_poly.entity_id
_entity_poly.type
_entity_poly.pdbx_seq_one_letter_code
_entity_poly.pdbx_strand_id
1 'polypeptide(L)'
;MNMKKYNIYYQILPVLILVLFFACKKSKLENKGIFITNAAESVEGFVSVDDQGGSISLTSSSYAQTQEDISISYVSDANKVAEYNKKHNTSYKPLPDKFYSLSNNTTVIPAGASVSNAIKITVSPLDATIKDGDLYMVPVEIKEASSDIPVIAASRILYIIINRVLINPALDAGHTGVAFAIPDPIKDLTQFTVEMRVRVTTTFVNNMALFSAGPDPIYSRFGDVVIKPNQLQIKYAGIQPASSTEFLSNKWYHIAYVFDGNANSFKIYVDGKLDGTTSAPANTKFNLSTMGFGGKAQVQELRFWTKALTQKEISSGICAVNPTSDGLYGYWRFDEGTGNTVADATGHGHTGTISGTVKWITGIRCPN
;
A
#
# COMPACT_ATOMS: atom_id res chain seq x y z
N MET A 1 51.80 34.28 67.31
CA MET A 1 51.52 34.29 65.88
C MET A 1 50.15 33.66 65.72
N ASN A 2 49.12 34.50 65.49
CA ASN A 2 47.71 34.14 65.62
C ASN A 2 47.17 33.44 64.32
N MET A 3 46.71 32.22 64.46
CA MET A 3 45.91 31.61 63.43
C MET A 3 44.41 31.88 63.69
N LYS A 4 43.77 32.65 62.79
CA LYS A 4 42.34 32.88 62.81
C LYS A 4 41.62 31.65 62.23
N LYS A 5 40.73 31.04 63.03
CA LYS A 5 39.78 30.01 62.59
C LYS A 5 38.67 30.71 61.81
N TYR A 6 38.44 30.27 60.55
CA TYR A 6 37.24 30.61 59.80
C TYR A 6 36.18 29.54 60.03
N ASN A 7 35.09 29.96 60.66
CA ASN A 7 33.88 29.15 60.75
C ASN A 7 33.09 29.30 59.43
N ILE A 8 32.98 28.18 58.70
CA ILE A 8 32.11 28.12 57.53
C ILE A 8 30.73 27.61 58.01
N TYR A 9 29.78 28.52 58.01
CA TYR A 9 28.34 28.17 58.20
C TYR A 9 27.83 27.55 56.89
N TYR A 10 27.52 26.26 56.90
CA TYR A 10 26.75 25.63 55.85
C TYR A 10 25.30 26.03 56.03
N GLN A 11 24.83 26.92 55.20
CA GLN A 11 23.39 27.14 55.03
C GLN A 11 22.83 26.02 54.19
N ILE A 12 22.12 25.09 54.82
CA ILE A 12 21.33 24.07 54.17
C ILE A 12 20.09 24.76 53.64
N LEU A 13 20.05 25.01 52.35
CA LEU A 13 18.88 25.48 51.61
C LEU A 13 17.98 24.29 51.37
N PRO A 14 16.73 24.21 51.88
CA PRO A 14 15.86 23.12 51.52
C PRO A 14 15.43 23.29 50.07
N VAL A 15 15.92 22.41 49.20
CA VAL A 15 15.41 22.26 47.83
C VAL A 15 13.98 21.72 47.92
N LEU A 16 13.01 22.62 47.79
CA LEU A 16 11.60 22.28 47.66
C LEU A 16 11.43 21.61 46.30
N ILE A 17 11.48 20.25 46.28
CA ILE A 17 11.14 19.46 45.09
C ILE A 17 9.63 19.60 44.89
N LEU A 18 9.24 20.52 44.00
CA LEU A 18 7.88 20.66 43.52
C LEU A 18 7.61 19.48 42.58
N VAL A 19 7.15 18.36 43.15
CA VAL A 19 6.63 17.23 42.37
C VAL A 19 5.33 17.69 41.74
N LEU A 20 5.43 18.20 40.52
CA LEU A 20 4.29 18.38 39.64
C LEU A 20 3.71 17.02 39.33
N PHE A 21 2.75 16.59 40.15
CA PHE A 21 1.81 15.55 39.77
C PHE A 21 1.05 16.09 38.55
N PHE A 22 1.54 15.77 37.34
CA PHE A 22 0.68 15.70 36.18
C PHE A 22 -0.32 14.60 36.47
N ALA A 23 -1.35 14.92 37.21
CA ALA A 23 -2.58 14.16 37.21
C ALA A 23 -3.06 14.20 35.76
N CYS A 24 -2.66 13.14 34.98
CA CYS A 24 -3.38 12.77 33.80
C CYS A 24 -4.82 12.58 34.26
N LYS A 25 -5.64 13.64 34.17
CA LYS A 25 -7.08 13.49 34.21
C LYS A 25 -7.38 12.54 33.06
N LYS A 26 -7.44 11.22 33.35
CA LYS A 26 -8.29 10.34 32.58
C LYS A 26 -9.62 11.05 32.57
N SER A 27 -9.90 11.81 31.51
CA SER A 27 -11.27 12.16 31.21
C SER A 27 -11.97 10.80 31.26
N LYS A 28 -12.83 10.58 32.23
CA LYS A 28 -13.95 9.69 32.12
C LYS A 28 -14.79 10.33 30.98
N LEU A 29 -14.36 10.15 29.75
CA LEU A 29 -15.28 10.01 28.66
C LEU A 29 -16.18 8.87 29.15
N GLU A 30 -17.39 9.20 29.54
CA GLU A 30 -18.45 8.23 29.65
C GLU A 30 -18.59 7.70 28.23
N ASN A 31 -17.82 6.65 27.91
CA ASN A 31 -17.79 5.99 26.62
C ASN A 31 -19.07 5.15 26.51
N LYS A 32 -20.20 5.85 26.48
CA LYS A 32 -21.47 5.24 26.09
C LYS A 32 -21.65 5.51 24.60
N GLY A 33 -21.57 4.48 23.81
CA GLY A 33 -21.76 4.63 22.38
C GLY A 33 -21.85 3.29 21.68
N ILE A 34 -22.62 3.26 20.61
CA ILE A 34 -22.73 2.14 19.68
C ILE A 34 -21.82 2.42 18.49
N PHE A 35 -21.10 1.43 18.01
CA PHE A 35 -20.18 1.55 16.91
C PHE A 35 -20.02 0.23 16.15
N ILE A 36 -19.58 0.29 14.90
CA ILE A 36 -19.17 -0.89 14.16
C ILE A 36 -17.84 -1.40 14.76
N THR A 37 -17.84 -2.65 15.24
CA THR A 37 -16.69 -3.25 15.94
C THR A 37 -15.42 -3.19 15.07
N ASN A 38 -15.55 -3.55 13.79
CA ASN A 38 -14.46 -3.53 12.82
C ASN A 38 -13.91 -2.11 12.59
N ALA A 39 -14.72 -1.06 12.78
CA ALA A 39 -14.34 0.34 12.59
C ALA A 39 -13.74 0.99 13.84
N ALA A 40 -13.60 0.27 14.95
CA ALA A 40 -13.06 0.81 16.21
C ALA A 40 -11.58 1.20 16.11
N GLU A 41 -10.79 0.42 15.39
CA GLU A 41 -9.34 0.66 15.17
C GLU A 41 -9.07 1.28 13.81
N SER A 42 -9.80 0.86 12.78
CA SER A 42 -9.69 1.37 11.42
C SER A 42 -11.06 1.38 10.76
N VAL A 43 -11.39 2.50 10.12
CA VAL A 43 -12.61 2.60 9.31
C VAL A 43 -12.51 1.83 7.99
N GLU A 44 -11.37 1.20 7.70
CA GLU A 44 -11.14 0.39 6.51
C GLU A 44 -11.22 -1.10 6.86
N GLY A 45 -12.05 -1.84 6.14
CA GLY A 45 -12.10 -3.29 6.10
C GLY A 45 -11.67 -3.79 4.72
N PHE A 46 -11.26 -5.06 4.60
CA PHE A 46 -10.74 -5.61 3.35
C PHE A 46 -11.43 -6.93 3.03
N VAL A 47 -11.82 -7.10 1.76
CA VAL A 47 -12.33 -8.36 1.21
C VAL A 47 -11.52 -8.73 0.00
N SER A 48 -10.88 -9.91 0.03
CA SER A 48 -10.28 -10.51 -1.17
C SER A 48 -11.37 -11.24 -1.95
N VAL A 49 -11.48 -10.94 -3.25
CA VAL A 49 -12.50 -11.47 -4.15
C VAL A 49 -11.82 -12.20 -5.29
N ASP A 50 -12.03 -13.50 -5.38
CA ASP A 50 -11.56 -14.36 -6.47
C ASP A 50 -12.73 -14.88 -7.33
N ASP A 51 -12.54 -15.98 -8.03
CA ASP A 51 -13.55 -16.64 -8.87
C ASP A 51 -14.70 -17.30 -8.09
N GLN A 52 -14.57 -17.42 -6.75
CA GLN A 52 -15.61 -17.87 -5.84
C GLN A 52 -16.27 -16.69 -5.11
N GLY A 53 -15.79 -15.47 -5.33
CA GLY A 53 -16.19 -14.28 -4.57
C GLY A 53 -15.43 -14.11 -3.28
N GLY A 54 -16.01 -13.35 -2.35
CA GLY A 54 -15.37 -13.08 -1.06
C GLY A 54 -16.40 -12.66 -0.01
N SER A 55 -16.02 -12.59 1.25
CA SER A 55 -16.91 -12.09 2.29
C SER A 55 -16.18 -11.56 3.51
N ILE A 56 -16.86 -10.68 4.25
CA ILE A 56 -16.43 -10.17 5.54
C ILE A 56 -17.61 -10.22 6.52
N SER A 57 -17.33 -10.52 7.77
CA SER A 57 -18.33 -10.43 8.84
C SER A 57 -18.21 -9.07 9.55
N LEU A 58 -19.34 -8.49 9.87
CA LEU A 58 -19.47 -7.21 10.56
C LEU A 58 -20.32 -7.39 11.82
N THR A 59 -19.85 -6.83 12.93
CA THR A 59 -20.60 -6.73 14.19
C THR A 59 -20.64 -5.29 14.64
N SER A 60 -21.63 -4.95 15.47
CA SER A 60 -21.64 -3.71 16.23
C SER A 60 -21.44 -3.97 17.70
N SER A 61 -20.80 -3.02 18.37
CA SER A 61 -20.52 -3.10 19.80
C SER A 61 -21.07 -1.88 20.55
N SER A 62 -21.30 -2.07 21.85
CA SER A 62 -21.43 -1.00 22.84
C SER A 62 -20.30 -1.09 23.85
N TYR A 63 -19.90 0.04 24.46
CA TYR A 63 -18.83 0.04 25.46
C TYR A 63 -19.17 -0.66 26.79
N ALA A 64 -20.45 -0.95 27.00
CA ALA A 64 -20.93 -1.66 28.17
C ALA A 64 -21.99 -2.67 27.77
N GLN A 65 -22.23 -3.66 28.62
CA GLN A 65 -23.36 -4.58 28.48
C GLN A 65 -24.67 -3.79 28.45
N THR A 66 -25.54 -4.10 27.52
CA THR A 66 -26.84 -3.47 27.39
C THR A 66 -27.84 -4.08 28.37
N GLN A 67 -28.80 -3.29 28.85
CA GLN A 67 -29.84 -3.80 29.73
C GLN A 67 -31.02 -4.40 28.95
N GLU A 68 -31.16 -3.99 27.69
CA GLU A 68 -32.22 -4.38 26.79
C GLU A 68 -31.62 -4.76 25.44
N ASP A 69 -32.39 -5.46 24.61
CA ASP A 69 -32.04 -5.75 23.23
C ASP A 69 -31.95 -4.44 22.44
N ILE A 70 -30.81 -4.20 21.77
CA ILE A 70 -30.63 -3.06 20.88
C ILE A 70 -30.63 -3.54 19.45
N SER A 71 -31.67 -3.20 18.71
CA SER A 71 -31.75 -3.42 17.26
C SER A 71 -30.91 -2.34 16.54
N ILE A 72 -30.08 -2.78 15.61
CA ILE A 72 -29.22 -1.90 14.80
C ILE A 72 -29.53 -2.16 13.32
N SER A 73 -29.82 -1.10 12.58
CA SER A 73 -30.01 -1.17 11.13
C SER A 73 -28.80 -0.59 10.38
N TYR A 74 -28.49 -1.20 9.22
CA TYR A 74 -27.39 -0.80 8.35
C TYR A 74 -27.89 -0.36 6.98
N VAL A 75 -27.13 0.51 6.35
CA VAL A 75 -27.33 0.94 4.98
C VAL A 75 -25.96 1.01 4.26
N SER A 76 -25.95 0.73 2.97
CA SER A 76 -24.84 1.08 2.10
C SER A 76 -25.21 2.31 1.27
N ASP A 77 -24.41 3.36 1.40
CA ASP A 77 -24.60 4.63 0.65
C ASP A 77 -23.37 4.92 -0.21
N ALA A 78 -23.51 4.73 -1.51
CA ALA A 78 -22.46 4.96 -2.51
C ALA A 78 -21.87 6.39 -2.45
N ASN A 79 -22.63 7.41 -2.02
CA ASN A 79 -22.15 8.79 -1.91
C ASN A 79 -21.03 8.93 -0.89
N LYS A 80 -20.96 8.05 0.12
CA LYS A 80 -19.90 8.03 1.13
C LYS A 80 -18.52 7.74 0.55
N VAL A 81 -18.44 7.11 -0.62
CA VAL A 81 -17.17 6.90 -1.34
C VAL A 81 -16.54 8.23 -1.76
N ALA A 82 -17.34 9.17 -2.26
CA ALA A 82 -16.84 10.50 -2.65
C ALA A 82 -16.33 11.30 -1.44
N GLU A 83 -17.02 11.21 -0.29
CA GLU A 83 -16.59 11.83 0.96
C GLU A 83 -15.24 11.24 1.44
N TYR A 84 -15.12 9.90 1.38
CA TYR A 84 -13.89 9.20 1.71
C TYR A 84 -12.73 9.63 0.81
N ASN A 85 -12.94 9.63 -0.52
CA ASN A 85 -11.92 10.03 -1.50
C ASN A 85 -11.40 11.44 -1.24
N LYS A 86 -12.31 12.39 -1.01
CA LYS A 86 -11.94 13.78 -0.69
C LYS A 86 -11.08 13.87 0.58
N LYS A 87 -11.45 13.14 1.62
CA LYS A 87 -10.76 13.15 2.92
C LYS A 87 -9.37 12.52 2.85
N HIS A 88 -9.22 11.45 2.06
CA HIS A 88 -8.02 10.62 2.03
C HIS A 88 -7.17 10.79 0.77
N ASN A 89 -7.58 11.71 -0.14
CA ASN A 89 -6.95 11.94 -1.44
C ASN A 89 -6.79 10.62 -2.24
N THR A 90 -7.92 9.94 -2.45
CA THR A 90 -7.99 8.65 -3.15
C THR A 90 -9.01 8.70 -4.29
N SER A 91 -9.10 7.62 -5.10
CA SER A 91 -9.96 7.53 -6.29
C SER A 91 -10.79 6.25 -6.32
N TYR A 92 -11.27 5.78 -5.16
CA TYR A 92 -12.15 4.63 -5.11
C TYR A 92 -13.47 4.89 -5.84
N LYS A 93 -14.01 3.84 -6.45
CA LYS A 93 -15.36 3.80 -7.03
C LYS A 93 -16.28 3.01 -6.10
N PRO A 94 -17.57 3.35 -6.00
CA PRO A 94 -18.52 2.48 -5.33
C PRO A 94 -18.63 1.16 -6.12
N LEU A 95 -18.58 0.03 -5.40
CA LEU A 95 -18.86 -1.27 -6.04
C LEU A 95 -20.35 -1.29 -6.44
N PRO A 96 -20.70 -1.64 -7.69
CA PRO A 96 -22.11 -1.73 -8.09
C PRO A 96 -22.89 -2.76 -7.27
N ASP A 97 -24.12 -2.44 -6.91
CA ASP A 97 -24.97 -3.22 -6.00
C ASP A 97 -25.16 -4.68 -6.45
N LYS A 98 -25.11 -4.95 -7.76
CA LYS A 98 -25.21 -6.33 -8.29
C LYS A 98 -24.10 -7.27 -7.81
N PHE A 99 -22.98 -6.73 -7.29
CA PHE A 99 -21.84 -7.53 -6.87
C PHE A 99 -21.78 -7.80 -5.38
N TYR A 100 -22.62 -7.20 -4.56
CA TYR A 100 -22.57 -7.49 -3.13
C TYR A 100 -23.96 -7.57 -2.49
N SER A 101 -24.02 -8.23 -1.36
CA SER A 101 -25.22 -8.33 -0.54
C SER A 101 -24.87 -8.41 0.94
N LEU A 102 -25.78 -7.91 1.76
CA LEU A 102 -25.76 -8.11 3.21
C LEU A 102 -26.67 -9.28 3.55
N SER A 103 -26.21 -10.21 4.38
CA SER A 103 -27.05 -11.34 4.82
C SER A 103 -28.33 -10.89 5.56
N ASN A 104 -28.23 -9.72 6.20
CA ASN A 104 -29.35 -9.04 6.84
C ASN A 104 -29.06 -7.54 6.94
N ASN A 105 -30.07 -6.70 6.88
CA ASN A 105 -29.94 -5.24 7.06
C ASN A 105 -30.04 -4.82 8.53
N THR A 106 -30.33 -5.76 9.42
CA THR A 106 -30.47 -5.51 10.86
C THR A 106 -29.76 -6.59 11.67
N THR A 107 -29.31 -6.21 12.85
CA THR A 107 -28.77 -7.12 13.86
C THR A 107 -29.21 -6.65 15.25
N VAL A 108 -28.94 -7.45 16.27
CA VAL A 108 -29.27 -7.13 17.66
C VAL A 108 -28.06 -7.31 18.55
N ILE A 109 -27.81 -6.34 19.44
CA ILE A 109 -27.00 -6.56 20.64
C ILE A 109 -27.97 -7.06 21.71
N PRO A 110 -27.89 -8.36 22.13
CA PRO A 110 -28.80 -8.89 23.10
C PRO A 110 -28.62 -8.26 24.50
N ALA A 111 -29.68 -8.21 25.28
CA ALA A 111 -29.61 -7.81 26.68
C ALA A 111 -28.54 -8.64 27.42
N GLY A 112 -27.70 -7.99 28.21
CA GLY A 112 -26.55 -8.60 28.90
C GLY A 112 -25.30 -8.76 28.04
N ALA A 113 -25.38 -8.48 26.72
CA ALA A 113 -24.21 -8.50 25.82
C ALA A 113 -23.68 -7.09 25.55
N SER A 114 -22.50 -7.02 24.97
CA SER A 114 -21.88 -5.80 24.46
C SER A 114 -21.56 -5.86 22.97
N VAL A 115 -21.86 -6.99 22.31
CA VAL A 115 -21.59 -7.22 20.88
C VAL A 115 -22.81 -7.85 20.24
N SER A 116 -23.12 -7.40 19.03
CA SER A 116 -24.24 -7.91 18.24
C SER A 116 -23.94 -9.28 17.61
N ASN A 117 -24.99 -9.94 17.15
CA ASN A 117 -24.83 -11.00 16.16
C ASN A 117 -24.14 -10.43 14.89
N ALA A 118 -23.33 -11.27 14.23
CA ALA A 118 -22.66 -10.88 13.02
C ALA A 118 -23.61 -10.86 11.82
N ILE A 119 -23.48 -9.84 10.96
CA ILE A 119 -23.98 -9.88 9.59
C ILE A 119 -22.84 -10.18 8.64
N LYS A 120 -23.14 -10.87 7.55
CA LYS A 120 -22.15 -11.19 6.51
C LYS A 120 -22.38 -10.31 5.30
N ILE A 121 -21.32 -9.62 4.87
CA ILE A 121 -21.28 -8.94 3.57
C ILE A 121 -20.60 -9.92 2.61
N THR A 122 -21.31 -10.33 1.58
CA THR A 122 -20.81 -11.23 0.54
C THR A 122 -20.62 -10.45 -0.74
N VAL A 123 -19.45 -10.60 -1.36
CA VAL A 123 -19.13 -10.06 -2.68
C VAL A 123 -19.07 -11.23 -3.66
N SER A 124 -19.88 -11.18 -4.72
CA SER A 124 -19.87 -12.19 -5.78
C SER A 124 -18.63 -12.08 -6.65
N PRO A 125 -18.28 -13.11 -7.44
CA PRO A 125 -17.23 -13.01 -8.44
C PRO A 125 -17.42 -11.77 -9.33
N LEU A 126 -16.30 -11.05 -9.58
CA LEU A 126 -16.30 -9.82 -10.35
C LEU A 126 -16.19 -10.13 -11.85
N ASP A 127 -17.08 -9.59 -12.65
CA ASP A 127 -17.06 -9.75 -14.11
C ASP A 127 -16.15 -8.71 -14.81
N ALA A 128 -16.08 -8.76 -16.14
CA ALA A 128 -15.25 -7.87 -16.95
C ALA A 128 -15.69 -6.39 -16.94
N THR A 129 -16.85 -6.06 -16.35
CA THR A 129 -17.26 -4.66 -16.16
C THR A 129 -16.47 -3.97 -15.06
N ILE A 130 -15.89 -4.74 -14.14
CA ILE A 130 -14.96 -4.29 -13.12
C ILE A 130 -13.55 -4.34 -13.71
N LYS A 131 -12.97 -3.18 -13.97
CA LYS A 131 -11.65 -3.10 -14.62
C LYS A 131 -10.54 -3.40 -13.64
N ASP A 132 -9.51 -4.11 -14.11
CA ASP A 132 -8.27 -4.29 -13.34
C ASP A 132 -7.60 -2.94 -13.11
N GLY A 133 -7.14 -2.72 -11.90
CA GLY A 133 -6.52 -1.46 -11.48
C GLY A 133 -7.49 -0.36 -11.06
N ASP A 134 -8.79 -0.49 -11.28
CA ASP A 134 -9.79 0.35 -10.61
C ASP A 134 -9.95 -0.10 -9.16
N LEU A 135 -10.02 0.85 -8.25
CA LEU A 135 -10.20 0.61 -6.83
C LEU A 135 -11.68 0.72 -6.45
N TYR A 136 -12.22 -0.31 -5.82
CA TYR A 136 -13.63 -0.33 -5.42
C TYR A 136 -13.79 -0.47 -3.92
N MET A 137 -14.88 0.11 -3.39
CA MET A 137 -15.25 -0.08 -1.99
C MET A 137 -16.77 -0.13 -1.80
N VAL A 138 -17.19 -0.73 -0.70
CA VAL A 138 -18.56 -0.75 -0.21
C VAL A 138 -18.60 -0.06 1.15
N PRO A 139 -19.19 1.13 1.29
CA PRO A 139 -19.43 1.74 2.59
C PRO A 139 -20.62 1.08 3.26
N VAL A 140 -20.47 0.66 4.52
CA VAL A 140 -21.58 0.14 5.35
C VAL A 140 -21.68 0.99 6.59
N GLU A 141 -22.84 1.61 6.81
CA GLU A 141 -23.10 2.58 7.88
C GLU A 141 -24.20 2.08 8.82
N ILE A 142 -24.04 2.30 10.12
CA ILE A 142 -25.18 2.21 11.06
C ILE A 142 -26.16 3.34 10.71
N LYS A 143 -27.34 2.97 10.22
CA LYS A 143 -28.40 3.93 9.94
C LYS A 143 -29.06 4.38 11.24
N GLU A 144 -29.51 3.42 12.03
CA GLU A 144 -30.26 3.64 13.29
C GLU A 144 -29.92 2.57 14.32
N ALA A 145 -30.07 2.92 15.59
CA ALA A 145 -30.08 1.98 16.71
C ALA A 145 -31.31 2.28 17.60
N SER A 146 -32.00 1.22 18.05
CA SER A 146 -33.21 1.33 18.89
C SER A 146 -32.88 1.65 20.36
N SER A 147 -32.08 2.67 20.60
CA SER A 147 -31.60 3.03 21.94
C SER A 147 -31.23 4.51 22.00
N ASP A 148 -31.36 5.11 23.19
CA ASP A 148 -30.87 6.46 23.47
C ASP A 148 -29.33 6.55 23.55
N ILE A 149 -28.63 5.40 23.46
CA ILE A 149 -27.16 5.35 23.41
C ILE A 149 -26.71 5.88 22.04
N PRO A 150 -25.89 6.95 22.00
CA PRO A 150 -25.50 7.56 20.72
C PRO A 150 -24.64 6.65 19.88
N VAL A 151 -24.78 6.72 18.56
CA VAL A 151 -23.86 6.09 17.62
C VAL A 151 -22.59 6.94 17.49
N ILE A 152 -21.42 6.35 17.69
CA ILE A 152 -20.14 7.06 17.66
C ILE A 152 -19.78 7.40 16.21
N ALA A 153 -19.75 8.71 15.90
CA ALA A 153 -19.51 9.19 14.54
C ALA A 153 -18.23 8.68 13.90
N ALA A 154 -17.15 8.55 14.67
CA ALA A 154 -15.84 8.10 14.17
C ALA A 154 -15.82 6.63 13.71
N SER A 155 -16.70 5.79 14.25
CA SER A 155 -16.78 4.35 13.98
C SER A 155 -18.18 3.93 13.50
N ARG A 156 -18.94 4.88 12.93
CA ARG A 156 -20.28 4.67 12.40
C ARG A 156 -20.27 3.96 11.05
N ILE A 157 -19.19 4.15 10.26
CA ILE A 157 -19.07 3.65 8.90
C ILE A 157 -17.83 2.76 8.81
N LEU A 158 -17.99 1.61 8.16
CA LEU A 158 -16.88 0.76 7.70
C LEU A 158 -16.81 0.86 6.17
N TYR A 159 -15.66 1.25 5.63
CA TYR A 159 -15.37 1.26 4.20
C TYR A 159 -14.69 -0.06 3.83
N ILE A 160 -15.44 -0.95 3.17
CA ILE A 160 -14.94 -2.27 2.78
C ILE A 160 -14.25 -2.16 1.43
N ILE A 161 -12.93 -2.22 1.43
CA ILE A 161 -12.08 -2.16 0.25
C ILE A 161 -12.08 -3.54 -0.42
N ILE A 162 -12.32 -3.55 -1.74
CA ILE A 162 -12.40 -4.75 -2.55
C ILE A 162 -11.03 -5.03 -3.17
N ASN A 163 -10.38 -6.08 -2.71
CA ASN A 163 -9.11 -6.57 -3.24
C ASN A 163 -9.39 -7.69 -4.25
N ARG A 164 -9.43 -7.34 -5.53
CA ARG A 164 -9.58 -8.35 -6.59
C ARG A 164 -8.32 -9.21 -6.66
N VAL A 165 -8.51 -10.52 -6.63
CA VAL A 165 -7.43 -11.46 -6.87
C VAL A 165 -7.28 -11.66 -8.38
N LEU A 166 -6.10 -11.31 -8.89
CA LEU A 166 -5.74 -11.51 -10.29
C LEU A 166 -4.89 -12.77 -10.42
N ILE A 167 -5.13 -13.56 -11.48
CA ILE A 167 -4.36 -14.76 -11.80
C ILE A 167 -3.88 -14.62 -13.24
N ASN A 168 -2.65 -14.18 -13.41
CA ASN A 168 -2.08 -13.85 -14.70
C ASN A 168 -0.80 -14.65 -14.97
N PRO A 169 -0.36 -14.77 -16.24
CA PRO A 169 0.99 -15.18 -16.57
C PRO A 169 2.05 -14.23 -16.00
N ALA A 170 3.31 -14.66 -16.05
CA ALA A 170 4.48 -13.83 -15.78
C ALA A 170 5.62 -14.25 -16.73
N LEU A 171 6.51 -13.31 -17.07
CA LEU A 171 7.73 -13.62 -17.78
C LEU A 171 8.77 -14.20 -16.80
N ASP A 172 9.34 -15.35 -17.13
CA ASP A 172 10.56 -15.87 -16.49
C ASP A 172 11.77 -15.34 -17.26
N ALA A 173 12.28 -14.20 -16.82
CA ALA A 173 13.40 -13.51 -17.45
C ALA A 173 14.79 -14.08 -17.04
N GLY A 174 14.85 -15.31 -16.55
CA GLY A 174 16.06 -15.93 -15.97
C GLY A 174 17.34 -15.87 -16.81
N HIS A 175 17.22 -15.73 -18.13
CA HIS A 175 18.33 -15.60 -19.07
C HIS A 175 18.02 -14.66 -20.24
N THR A 176 16.98 -13.83 -20.11
CA THR A 176 16.52 -12.92 -21.14
C THR A 176 16.56 -11.48 -20.65
N GLY A 177 16.76 -10.54 -21.56
CA GLY A 177 16.56 -9.13 -21.31
C GLY A 177 15.31 -8.62 -22.02
N VAL A 178 14.70 -7.57 -21.52
CA VAL A 178 13.61 -6.85 -22.17
C VAL A 178 14.07 -5.42 -22.42
N ALA A 179 14.04 -4.99 -23.68
CA ALA A 179 14.27 -3.61 -24.07
C ALA A 179 12.93 -2.95 -24.41
N PHE A 180 12.67 -1.78 -23.84
CA PHE A 180 11.44 -1.05 -24.08
C PHE A 180 11.67 0.07 -25.09
N ALA A 181 10.78 0.21 -26.05
CA ALA A 181 10.78 1.35 -26.98
C ALA A 181 10.44 2.62 -26.19
N ILE A 182 11.15 3.70 -26.50
CA ILE A 182 10.93 5.03 -25.91
C ILE A 182 10.76 6.02 -27.06
N PRO A 183 9.59 6.03 -27.73
CA PRO A 183 9.36 6.91 -28.89
C PRO A 183 9.31 8.40 -28.52
N ASP A 184 9.01 8.72 -27.29
CA ASP A 184 8.84 10.05 -26.74
C ASP A 184 9.76 10.30 -25.52
N PRO A 185 11.08 10.44 -25.73
CA PRO A 185 12.04 10.66 -24.65
C PRO A 185 11.69 11.85 -23.79
N ILE A 186 11.84 11.71 -22.47
CA ILE A 186 11.55 12.75 -21.49
C ILE A 186 12.85 13.38 -21.01
N LYS A 187 12.82 14.69 -20.81
CA LYS A 187 13.95 15.46 -20.24
C LYS A 187 13.53 16.15 -18.96
N ASP A 188 14.52 16.34 -18.09
CA ASP A 188 14.42 17.16 -16.89
C ASP A 188 13.32 16.72 -15.90
N LEU A 189 13.01 15.43 -15.80
CA LEU A 189 12.11 14.92 -14.77
C LEU A 189 12.64 15.25 -13.38
N THR A 190 11.86 15.94 -12.59
CA THR A 190 12.16 16.23 -11.17
C THR A 190 11.63 15.15 -10.23
N GLN A 191 10.75 14.28 -10.72
CA GLN A 191 10.14 13.19 -9.98
C GLN A 191 9.92 12.00 -10.89
N PHE A 192 10.09 10.80 -10.36
CA PHE A 192 9.66 9.57 -11.01
C PHE A 192 9.41 8.45 -9.98
N THR A 193 8.66 7.45 -10.39
CA THR A 193 8.52 6.19 -9.66
C THR A 193 8.70 5.02 -10.63
N VAL A 194 9.42 4.00 -10.20
CA VAL A 194 9.46 2.70 -10.89
C VAL A 194 8.87 1.65 -9.95
N GLU A 195 7.96 0.85 -10.46
CA GLU A 195 7.35 -0.26 -9.74
C GLU A 195 7.53 -1.55 -10.54
N MET A 196 7.69 -2.65 -9.85
CA MET A 196 7.70 -3.98 -10.46
C MET A 196 7.34 -5.05 -9.45
N ARG A 197 6.74 -6.13 -9.93
CA ARG A 197 6.52 -7.32 -9.13
C ARG A 197 7.50 -8.39 -9.58
N VAL A 198 8.34 -8.89 -8.68
CA VAL A 198 9.43 -9.81 -9.02
C VAL A 198 9.51 -11.01 -8.08
N ARG A 199 9.99 -12.13 -8.62
CA ARG A 199 10.35 -13.34 -7.87
C ARG A 199 11.67 -13.88 -8.38
N VAL A 200 12.68 -13.96 -7.51
CA VAL A 200 13.94 -14.63 -7.78
C VAL A 200 13.80 -16.11 -7.46
N THR A 201 14.06 -16.99 -8.43
CA THR A 201 13.90 -18.44 -8.27
C THR A 201 15.21 -19.18 -8.01
N THR A 202 16.32 -18.47 -8.09
CA THR A 202 17.69 -18.99 -7.87
C THR A 202 18.28 -18.43 -6.58
N THR A 203 19.49 -18.86 -6.23
CA THR A 203 20.28 -18.22 -5.18
C THR A 203 20.61 -16.79 -5.55
N PHE A 204 20.46 -15.88 -4.62
CA PHE A 204 20.92 -14.50 -4.79
C PHE A 204 22.44 -14.43 -4.89
N VAL A 205 22.92 -13.63 -5.82
CA VAL A 205 24.34 -13.34 -6.01
C VAL A 205 24.53 -11.82 -6.18
N ASN A 206 25.74 -11.35 -5.92
CA ASN A 206 26.04 -9.94 -6.12
C ASN A 206 25.88 -9.52 -7.58
N ASN A 207 25.45 -8.28 -7.79
CA ASN A 207 25.21 -7.68 -9.11
C ASN A 207 24.13 -8.38 -9.95
N MET A 208 23.11 -8.93 -9.32
CA MET A 208 21.95 -9.49 -10.04
C MET A 208 21.05 -8.33 -10.51
N ALA A 209 21.28 -7.91 -11.76
CA ALA A 209 20.55 -6.79 -12.37
C ALA A 209 19.05 -7.04 -12.47
N LEU A 210 18.24 -5.99 -12.26
CA LEU A 210 16.79 -6.01 -12.43
C LEU A 210 16.35 -5.03 -13.50
N PHE A 211 16.56 -3.74 -13.29
CA PHE A 211 16.04 -2.68 -14.13
C PHE A 211 17.11 -1.63 -14.37
N SER A 212 17.09 -1.04 -15.56
CA SER A 212 17.91 0.11 -15.91
C SER A 212 17.15 1.08 -16.80
N ALA A 213 17.44 2.35 -16.68
CA ALA A 213 16.95 3.40 -17.56
C ALA A 213 18.03 4.49 -17.70
N GLY A 214 17.99 5.25 -18.79
CA GLY A 214 19.01 6.24 -19.11
C GLY A 214 18.53 7.30 -20.11
N PRO A 215 19.43 8.25 -20.48
CA PRO A 215 20.91 8.22 -20.40
C PRO A 215 21.49 8.53 -19.02
N ASP A 216 20.75 9.22 -18.12
CA ASP A 216 21.19 9.40 -16.74
C ASP A 216 20.93 8.09 -15.99
N PRO A 217 21.97 7.27 -15.74
CA PRO A 217 21.71 5.88 -15.42
C PRO A 217 21.05 5.73 -14.05
N ILE A 218 19.85 5.18 -14.06
CA ILE A 218 19.29 4.51 -12.91
C ILE A 218 19.47 3.00 -13.12
N TYR A 219 19.97 2.31 -12.08
CA TYR A 219 20.26 0.90 -12.13
C TYR A 219 19.87 0.23 -10.82
N SER A 220 18.98 -0.74 -10.88
CA SER A 220 18.60 -1.55 -9.73
C SER A 220 19.11 -2.98 -9.84
N ARG A 221 19.58 -3.52 -8.70
CA ARG A 221 20.15 -4.88 -8.62
C ARG A 221 19.97 -5.46 -7.22
N PHE A 222 20.09 -6.76 -7.12
CA PHE A 222 20.33 -7.43 -5.87
C PHE A 222 21.84 -7.59 -5.64
N GLY A 223 22.25 -7.36 -4.38
CA GLY A 223 23.61 -7.57 -3.91
C GLY A 223 24.67 -6.61 -4.42
N ASP A 224 25.56 -6.24 -3.52
CA ASP A 224 26.78 -5.48 -3.79
C ASP A 224 27.85 -5.85 -2.73
N VAL A 225 29.01 -5.21 -2.79
CA VAL A 225 30.11 -5.39 -1.82
C VAL A 225 29.70 -4.93 -0.41
N VAL A 226 28.85 -3.89 -0.33
CA VAL A 226 28.48 -3.24 0.93
C VAL A 226 27.11 -3.66 1.48
N ILE A 227 26.39 -4.50 0.76
CA ILE A 227 25.08 -5.04 1.16
C ILE A 227 25.04 -6.56 0.93
N LYS A 228 24.10 -7.24 1.56
CA LYS A 228 23.92 -8.69 1.37
C LYS A 228 23.49 -9.02 -0.06
N PRO A 229 23.83 -10.21 -0.59
CA PRO A 229 23.40 -10.64 -1.94
C PRO A 229 21.90 -10.57 -2.18
N ASN A 230 21.09 -10.73 -1.14
CA ASN A 230 19.62 -10.71 -1.17
C ASN A 230 18.99 -9.39 -0.72
N GLN A 231 19.75 -8.29 -0.71
CA GLN A 231 19.22 -6.95 -0.52
C GLN A 231 19.21 -6.19 -1.85
N LEU A 232 18.17 -5.39 -2.08
CA LEU A 232 18.05 -4.54 -3.26
C LEU A 232 18.89 -3.27 -3.09
N GLN A 233 19.60 -2.87 -4.13
CA GLN A 233 20.29 -1.58 -4.21
C GLN A 233 19.89 -0.87 -5.50
N ILE A 234 19.71 0.45 -5.41
CA ILE A 234 19.50 1.30 -6.58
C ILE A 234 20.68 2.27 -6.68
N LYS A 235 21.28 2.40 -7.86
CA LYS A 235 22.28 3.42 -8.17
C LYS A 235 21.65 4.52 -8.99
N TYR A 236 21.73 5.75 -8.51
CA TYR A 236 21.24 6.93 -9.22
C TYR A 236 21.90 8.19 -8.69
N ALA A 237 22.34 9.09 -9.59
CA ALA A 237 22.85 10.42 -9.26
C ALA A 237 23.89 10.44 -8.10
N GLY A 238 24.78 9.45 -8.07
CA GLY A 238 25.84 9.34 -7.05
C GLY A 238 25.37 8.75 -5.70
N ILE A 239 24.09 8.48 -5.51
CA ILE A 239 23.56 7.79 -4.33
C ILE A 239 23.35 6.29 -4.58
N GLN A 240 23.34 5.50 -3.52
CA GLN A 240 23.16 4.05 -3.57
C GLN A 240 22.24 3.55 -2.44
N PRO A 241 20.95 4.00 -2.41
CA PRO A 241 20.01 3.50 -1.42
C PRO A 241 19.85 1.98 -1.53
N ALA A 242 19.69 1.33 -0.40
CA ALA A 242 19.47 -0.10 -0.31
C ALA A 242 18.23 -0.41 0.53
N SER A 243 17.61 -1.57 0.26
CA SER A 243 16.52 -2.10 1.05
C SER A 243 16.99 -2.58 2.42
N SER A 244 16.14 -2.46 3.43
CA SER A 244 16.31 -3.15 4.72
C SER A 244 15.93 -4.62 4.60
N THR A 245 14.96 -4.92 3.73
CA THR A 245 14.46 -6.28 3.49
C THR A 245 15.55 -7.17 2.90
N GLU A 246 15.71 -8.35 3.51
CA GLU A 246 16.43 -9.48 2.94
C GLU A 246 15.44 -10.36 2.17
N PHE A 247 15.52 -10.31 0.86
CA PHE A 247 14.58 -11.02 -0.02
C PHE A 247 14.80 -12.53 0.03
N LEU A 248 13.69 -13.28 -0.02
CA LEU A 248 13.71 -14.74 -0.06
C LEU A 248 13.51 -15.23 -1.50
N SER A 249 14.24 -16.28 -1.87
CA SER A 249 14.01 -16.97 -3.14
C SER A 249 12.61 -17.60 -3.17
N ASN A 250 12.02 -17.70 -4.36
CA ASN A 250 10.70 -18.26 -4.62
C ASN A 250 9.51 -17.50 -3.99
N LYS A 251 9.73 -16.32 -3.45
CA LYS A 251 8.68 -15.43 -2.95
C LYS A 251 8.52 -14.24 -3.89
N TRP A 252 7.27 -13.90 -4.23
CA TRP A 252 6.94 -12.68 -4.94
C TRP A 252 7.02 -11.47 -4.01
N TYR A 253 7.56 -10.39 -4.52
CA TYR A 253 7.61 -9.09 -3.87
C TYR A 253 7.20 -8.01 -4.85
N HIS A 254 6.44 -7.04 -4.38
CA HIS A 254 6.28 -5.78 -5.08
C HIS A 254 7.37 -4.82 -4.62
N ILE A 255 8.12 -4.28 -5.56
CA ILE A 255 9.19 -3.31 -5.31
C ILE A 255 8.78 -2.00 -5.97
N ALA A 256 8.88 -0.90 -5.23
CA ALA A 256 8.78 0.44 -5.80
C ALA A 256 9.96 1.29 -5.31
N TYR A 257 10.49 2.13 -6.18
CA TYR A 257 11.43 3.17 -5.79
C TYR A 257 11.02 4.51 -6.36
N VAL A 258 11.01 5.51 -5.49
CA VAL A 258 10.46 6.83 -5.71
C VAL A 258 11.57 7.85 -5.58
N PHE A 259 11.84 8.56 -6.66
CA PHE A 259 12.66 9.75 -6.65
C PHE A 259 11.77 10.99 -6.58
N ASP A 260 12.04 11.87 -5.62
CA ASP A 260 11.42 13.18 -5.50
C ASP A 260 12.49 14.24 -5.33
N GLY A 261 12.86 14.87 -6.44
CA GLY A 261 13.86 15.95 -6.47
C GLY A 261 13.38 17.23 -5.81
N ASN A 262 12.06 17.44 -5.71
CA ASN A 262 11.48 18.61 -5.04
C ASN A 262 11.61 18.47 -3.50
N ALA A 263 11.52 17.24 -3.00
CA ALA A 263 11.73 16.91 -1.59
C ALA A 263 13.16 16.45 -1.26
N ASN A 264 14.07 16.44 -2.24
CA ASN A 264 15.44 15.90 -2.13
C ASN A 264 15.46 14.50 -1.50
N SER A 265 14.55 13.61 -1.94
CA SER A 265 14.39 12.28 -1.35
C SER A 265 14.40 11.17 -2.38
N PHE A 266 14.96 10.03 -1.98
CA PHE A 266 14.86 8.76 -2.67
C PHE A 266 14.37 7.70 -1.69
N LYS A 267 13.29 6.99 -2.03
CA LYS A 267 12.64 6.01 -1.15
C LYS A 267 12.48 4.68 -1.84
N ILE A 268 12.63 3.60 -1.09
CA ILE A 268 12.36 2.23 -1.53
C ILE A 268 11.17 1.71 -0.74
N TYR A 269 10.25 1.06 -1.42
CA TYR A 269 9.11 0.38 -0.82
C TYR A 269 9.12 -1.10 -1.20
N VAL A 270 8.81 -1.96 -0.25
CA VAL A 270 8.63 -3.40 -0.45
C VAL A 270 7.24 -3.78 0.04
N ASP A 271 6.46 -4.44 -0.82
CA ASP A 271 5.08 -4.83 -0.56
C ASP A 271 4.23 -3.64 0.00
N GLY A 272 4.40 -2.46 -0.62
CA GLY A 272 3.69 -1.22 -0.28
C GLY A 272 4.15 -0.52 1.02
N LYS A 273 5.18 -1.02 1.70
CA LYS A 273 5.71 -0.45 2.95
C LYS A 273 7.06 0.21 2.70
N LEU A 274 7.29 1.37 3.33
CA LEU A 274 8.59 2.04 3.28
C LEU A 274 9.66 1.12 3.87
N ASP A 275 10.71 0.85 3.10
CA ASP A 275 11.78 -0.10 3.44
C ASP A 275 13.17 0.54 3.46
N GLY A 276 13.38 1.61 2.70
CA GLY A 276 14.62 2.36 2.68
C GLY A 276 14.40 3.81 2.26
N THR A 277 15.22 4.71 2.77
CA THR A 277 15.20 6.13 2.40
C THR A 277 16.61 6.70 2.42
N THR A 278 16.88 7.65 1.50
CA THR A 278 18.11 8.46 1.49
C THR A 278 17.81 9.84 0.93
N SER A 279 18.69 10.79 1.22
CA SER A 279 18.60 12.11 0.59
C SER A 279 19.10 12.04 -0.85
N ALA A 280 18.34 12.58 -1.78
CA ALA A 280 18.78 12.80 -3.15
C ALA A 280 19.53 14.15 -3.24
N PRO A 281 20.56 14.26 -4.13
CA PRO A 281 21.23 15.54 -4.35
C PRO A 281 20.22 16.61 -4.83
N ALA A 282 20.36 17.83 -4.33
CA ALA A 282 19.50 18.94 -4.72
C ALA A 282 19.58 19.23 -6.22
N ASN A 283 18.44 19.65 -6.82
CA ASN A 283 18.32 19.98 -8.24
C ASN A 283 18.64 18.81 -9.20
N THR A 284 18.64 17.58 -8.69
CA THR A 284 18.81 16.40 -9.53
C THR A 284 17.61 16.27 -10.46
N LYS A 285 17.87 16.00 -11.73
CA LYS A 285 16.88 15.74 -12.76
C LYS A 285 17.22 14.44 -13.46
N PHE A 286 16.23 13.81 -14.04
CA PHE A 286 16.35 12.55 -14.75
C PHE A 286 15.90 12.70 -16.21
N ASN A 287 16.67 12.12 -17.12
CA ASN A 287 16.33 12.03 -18.54
C ASN A 287 16.07 10.57 -18.89
N LEU A 288 14.99 10.34 -19.65
CA LEU A 288 14.58 9.00 -20.08
C LEU A 288 14.61 8.91 -21.61
N SER A 289 15.48 8.08 -22.15
CA SER A 289 15.50 7.74 -23.58
C SER A 289 15.78 6.26 -23.83
N THR A 290 16.16 5.52 -22.78
CA THR A 290 16.37 4.07 -22.85
C THR A 290 15.84 3.44 -21.57
N MET A 291 15.27 2.24 -21.70
CA MET A 291 14.78 1.49 -20.55
C MET A 291 14.85 -0.01 -20.82
N GLY A 292 15.18 -0.79 -19.82
CA GLY A 292 15.26 -2.24 -19.91
C GLY A 292 15.04 -2.94 -18.59
N PHE A 293 14.58 -4.19 -18.69
CA PHE A 293 14.53 -5.13 -17.59
C PHE A 293 15.46 -6.29 -17.93
N GLY A 294 16.30 -6.67 -17.00
CA GLY A 294 17.21 -7.80 -17.15
C GLY A 294 17.41 -8.45 -15.80
N GLY A 295 17.86 -9.70 -15.80
CA GLY A 295 18.18 -10.37 -14.56
C GLY A 295 17.56 -11.75 -14.43
N LYS A 296 17.92 -12.42 -13.34
CA LYS A 296 17.50 -13.79 -13.05
C LYS A 296 16.23 -13.80 -12.20
N ALA A 297 15.20 -13.09 -12.66
CA ALA A 297 13.94 -12.95 -11.94
C ALA A 297 12.74 -13.22 -12.86
N GLN A 298 11.67 -13.65 -12.26
CA GLN A 298 10.35 -13.61 -12.88
C GLN A 298 9.76 -12.24 -12.64
N VAL A 299 9.00 -11.70 -13.60
CA VAL A 299 8.49 -10.33 -13.55
C VAL A 299 7.04 -10.23 -13.99
N GLN A 300 6.30 -9.35 -13.31
CA GLN A 300 4.99 -8.82 -13.65
C GLN A 300 4.93 -7.34 -13.28
N GLU A 301 3.94 -6.62 -13.82
CA GLU A 301 3.53 -5.31 -13.32
C GLU A 301 4.66 -4.28 -13.27
N LEU A 302 5.52 -4.23 -14.30
CA LEU A 302 6.53 -3.17 -14.42
C LEU A 302 5.87 -1.88 -14.88
N ARG A 303 6.14 -0.79 -14.16
CA ARG A 303 5.57 0.54 -14.42
C ARG A 303 6.62 1.61 -14.27
N PHE A 304 6.53 2.62 -15.11
CA PHE A 304 7.29 3.86 -14.98
C PHE A 304 6.33 5.04 -14.88
N TRP A 305 6.49 5.85 -13.83
CA TRP A 305 5.68 7.03 -13.57
C TRP A 305 6.52 8.29 -13.62
N THR A 306 5.98 9.36 -14.17
CA THR A 306 6.60 10.70 -14.19
C THR A 306 6.30 11.53 -12.95
N LYS A 307 5.87 10.89 -11.87
CA LYS A 307 5.58 11.50 -10.57
C LYS A 307 6.11 10.67 -9.41
N ALA A 308 6.28 11.29 -8.25
CA ALA A 308 6.57 10.62 -7.00
C ALA A 308 5.25 10.08 -6.40
N LEU A 309 5.05 8.76 -6.43
CA LEU A 309 3.89 8.13 -5.81
C LEU A 309 3.97 8.18 -4.28
N THR A 310 2.81 8.35 -3.67
CA THR A 310 2.64 8.19 -2.22
C THR A 310 2.63 6.71 -1.83
N GLN A 311 2.91 6.42 -0.56
CA GLN A 311 2.82 5.04 -0.06
C GLN A 311 1.43 4.43 -0.26
N LYS A 312 0.36 5.23 -0.16
CA LYS A 312 -1.01 4.76 -0.36
C LYS A 312 -1.28 4.38 -1.82
N GLU A 313 -0.82 5.18 -2.79
CA GLU A 313 -0.91 4.84 -4.21
C GLU A 313 -0.16 3.53 -4.50
N ILE A 314 1.08 3.40 -4.02
CA ILE A 314 1.89 2.17 -4.18
C ILE A 314 1.18 0.96 -3.56
N SER A 315 0.72 1.06 -2.31
CA SER A 315 0.09 -0.07 -1.62
C SER A 315 -1.24 -0.50 -2.25
N SER A 316 -1.99 0.45 -2.81
CA SER A 316 -3.25 0.17 -3.50
C SER A 316 -3.03 -0.41 -4.90
N GLY A 317 -1.87 -0.17 -5.53
CA GLY A 317 -1.54 -0.55 -6.89
C GLY A 317 -0.75 -1.86 -7.04
N ILE A 318 -0.48 -2.60 -5.97
CA ILE A 318 0.45 -3.76 -5.99
C ILE A 318 0.12 -4.76 -7.11
N CYS A 319 -1.14 -5.08 -7.35
CA CYS A 319 -1.56 -6.11 -8.29
C CYS A 319 -1.95 -5.58 -9.68
N ALA A 320 -2.40 -4.36 -9.78
CA ALA A 320 -2.72 -3.67 -11.02
C ALA A 320 -2.96 -2.19 -10.76
N VAL A 321 -2.81 -1.37 -11.80
CA VAL A 321 -3.21 0.03 -11.81
C VAL A 321 -4.05 0.32 -13.05
N ASN A 322 -4.85 1.38 -13.01
CA ASN A 322 -5.57 1.81 -14.19
C ASN A 322 -4.56 2.32 -15.26
N PRO A 323 -4.54 1.74 -16.48
CA PRO A 323 -3.59 2.13 -17.52
C PRO A 323 -3.67 3.61 -17.96
N THR A 324 -4.81 4.29 -17.65
CA THR A 324 -5.00 5.71 -17.97
C THR A 324 -4.72 6.62 -16.77
N SER A 325 -4.04 6.12 -15.74
CA SER A 325 -3.68 6.91 -14.55
C SER A 325 -2.77 8.07 -14.92
N ASP A 326 -3.02 9.24 -14.34
CA ASP A 326 -2.20 10.43 -14.54
C ASP A 326 -0.74 10.17 -14.10
N GLY A 327 0.19 10.59 -14.96
CA GLY A 327 1.62 10.41 -14.76
C GLY A 327 2.14 8.99 -15.02
N LEU A 328 1.31 8.04 -15.43
CA LEU A 328 1.75 6.71 -15.84
C LEU A 328 2.32 6.76 -17.25
N TYR A 329 3.64 6.74 -17.37
CA TYR A 329 4.34 6.86 -18.65
C TYR A 329 4.33 5.55 -19.42
N GLY A 330 4.64 4.43 -18.77
CA GLY A 330 4.62 3.10 -19.38
C GLY A 330 4.20 2.01 -18.37
N TYR A 331 3.48 1.01 -18.86
CA TYR A 331 2.94 -0.06 -18.04
C TYR A 331 2.99 -1.40 -18.78
N TRP A 332 3.81 -2.32 -18.30
CA TRP A 332 4.01 -3.66 -18.86
C TRP A 332 3.54 -4.69 -17.85
N ARG A 333 2.43 -5.35 -18.16
CA ARG A 333 1.83 -6.34 -17.26
C ARG A 333 2.59 -7.64 -17.23
N PHE A 334 3.22 -8.03 -18.35
CA PHE A 334 3.85 -9.32 -18.55
C PHE A 334 2.85 -10.48 -18.42
N ASP A 335 1.67 -10.30 -18.97
CA ASP A 335 0.55 -11.24 -18.89
C ASP A 335 0.21 -11.88 -20.26
N GLU A 336 1.02 -11.66 -21.29
CA GLU A 336 0.82 -12.20 -22.64
C GLU A 336 0.84 -13.72 -22.68
N GLY A 337 1.64 -14.37 -21.84
CA GLY A 337 1.74 -15.82 -21.74
C GLY A 337 2.40 -16.51 -22.96
N THR A 338 2.67 -15.80 -24.04
CA THR A 338 3.32 -16.29 -25.26
C THR A 338 4.05 -15.17 -25.99
N GLY A 339 4.90 -15.54 -26.98
CA GLY A 339 5.59 -14.57 -27.83
C GLY A 339 6.78 -13.90 -27.16
N ASN A 340 7.39 -12.96 -27.89
CA ASN A 340 8.61 -12.26 -27.49
C ASN A 340 8.42 -10.73 -27.37
N THR A 341 7.20 -10.27 -27.30
CA THR A 341 6.84 -8.87 -27.11
C THR A 341 6.01 -8.69 -25.85
N VAL A 342 6.14 -7.53 -25.21
CA VAL A 342 5.34 -7.13 -24.05
C VAL A 342 4.64 -5.83 -24.41
N ALA A 343 3.32 -5.83 -24.34
CA ALA A 343 2.51 -4.67 -24.69
C ALA A 343 2.62 -3.58 -23.62
N ASP A 344 2.61 -2.33 -24.05
CA ASP A 344 2.39 -1.18 -23.18
C ASP A 344 0.89 -1.00 -22.96
N ALA A 345 0.42 -1.30 -21.76
CA ALA A 345 -1.00 -1.21 -21.41
C ALA A 345 -1.53 0.23 -21.40
N THR A 346 -0.65 1.25 -21.33
CA THR A 346 -1.06 2.66 -21.43
C THR A 346 -1.51 3.06 -22.84
N GLY A 347 -1.03 2.33 -23.84
CA GLY A 347 -1.27 2.66 -25.25
C GLY A 347 -0.34 3.76 -25.81
N HIS A 348 0.69 4.20 -25.06
CA HIS A 348 1.66 5.21 -25.51
C HIS A 348 2.71 4.64 -26.49
N GLY A 349 2.75 3.33 -26.70
CA GLY A 349 3.62 2.70 -27.71
C GLY A 349 4.99 2.26 -27.18
N HIS A 350 5.18 2.18 -25.86
CA HIS A 350 6.42 1.72 -25.23
C HIS A 350 6.55 0.20 -25.22
N THR A 351 6.31 -0.45 -26.34
CA THR A 351 6.36 -1.92 -26.47
C THR A 351 7.72 -2.48 -26.04
N GLY A 352 7.71 -3.51 -25.20
CA GLY A 352 8.89 -4.26 -24.80
C GLY A 352 9.21 -5.37 -25.80
N THR A 353 10.49 -5.56 -26.11
CA THR A 353 10.99 -6.69 -26.91
C THR A 353 11.87 -7.56 -26.03
N ILE A 354 11.54 -8.85 -25.97
CA ILE A 354 12.27 -9.84 -25.19
C ILE A 354 13.37 -10.45 -26.08
N SER A 355 14.61 -10.43 -25.59
CA SER A 355 15.76 -11.05 -26.24
C SER A 355 16.09 -12.40 -25.62
N GLY A 356 16.54 -13.37 -26.42
CA GLY A 356 16.93 -14.71 -25.97
C GLY A 356 15.76 -15.69 -25.88
N THR A 357 15.89 -16.73 -25.06
CA THR A 357 14.87 -17.79 -24.92
C THR A 357 13.74 -17.32 -24.00
N VAL A 358 12.58 -17.14 -24.57
CA VAL A 358 11.39 -16.67 -23.84
C VAL A 358 10.74 -17.84 -23.08
N LYS A 359 10.45 -17.61 -21.81
CA LYS A 359 9.70 -18.55 -20.98
C LYS A 359 8.61 -17.81 -20.20
N TRP A 360 7.39 -18.24 -20.40
CA TRP A 360 6.23 -17.77 -19.66
C TRP A 360 5.83 -18.79 -18.59
N ILE A 361 5.39 -18.31 -17.46
CA ILE A 361 4.78 -19.10 -16.38
C ILE A 361 3.35 -18.64 -16.20
N THR A 362 2.47 -19.55 -15.79
CA THR A 362 1.03 -19.30 -15.66
C THR A 362 0.57 -19.44 -14.23
N GLY A 363 -0.65 -18.99 -13.94
CA GLY A 363 -1.29 -19.19 -12.65
C GLY A 363 -0.67 -18.34 -11.51
N ILE A 364 -0.07 -17.21 -11.83
CA ILE A 364 0.53 -16.34 -10.80
C ILE A 364 -0.54 -15.48 -10.19
N ARG A 365 -0.78 -15.70 -8.91
CA ARG A 365 -1.80 -15.03 -8.11
C ARG A 365 -1.27 -13.70 -7.55
N CYS A 366 -2.12 -12.66 -7.53
CA CYS A 366 -1.89 -11.41 -6.82
C CYS A 366 -3.21 -10.91 -6.19
N PRO A 367 -3.22 -10.53 -4.89
CA PRO A 367 -2.13 -10.74 -3.93
C PRO A 367 -1.83 -12.22 -3.67
N ASN A 368 -0.64 -12.47 -3.14
CA ASN A 368 -0.12 -13.83 -2.89
C ASN A 368 -0.79 -14.49 -1.70
#